data_4fb30c3e25bfab444f488359919198b1
#
_entry.id   4fb30c3e25bfab444f488359919198b1
#
_cell.length_a   1.000
_cell.length_b   1.000
_cell.length_c   1.000
_cell.angle_alpha   90.00
_cell.angle_beta   90.00
_cell.angle_gamma   90.00
#
_symmetry.space_group_name_H-M   'P 1'
#
loop_
_entity.id
_entity.type
_entity.pdbx_description
1 polymer ?
#
loop_
_entity_poly.entity_id
_entity_poly.type
_entity_poly.pdbx_seq_one_letter_code
_entity_poly.pdbx_strand_id
1 'polypeptide(L)'
;MKRCSKCVLPETTPNIMFGQDGVCNYCRSYRKLKYRGESELLRLLDSYRRAGSKYDCIVTISGGRDSTYTLLKLVRDYGMKVLAVNYENPFTDPQAKANIDNAVKALNLDLVRFKLKNRLHERIFRNNATAWFRKPSPGLVPMVCIACKNLWRHILRIAKKN
;
A
#
# COMPACT_ATOMS: atom_id res chain seq x y z
N MET A 1 -32.89 -4.65 -11.68
CA MET A 1 -31.65 -5.04 -10.95
C MET A 1 -31.77 -4.56 -9.51
N LYS A 2 -31.81 -5.52 -8.56
CA LYS A 2 -31.90 -5.25 -7.12
C LYS A 2 -30.62 -4.62 -6.61
N ARG A 3 -30.73 -3.65 -5.68
CA ARG A 3 -29.60 -2.98 -5.04
C ARG A 3 -29.80 -2.91 -3.53
N CYS A 4 -28.71 -2.89 -2.80
CA CYS A 4 -28.75 -2.69 -1.35
C CYS A 4 -29.32 -1.32 -1.02
N SER A 5 -30.31 -1.28 -0.11
CA SER A 5 -30.94 -0.03 0.36
C SER A 5 -29.97 0.89 1.12
N LYS A 6 -28.83 0.37 1.62
CA LYS A 6 -27.86 1.12 2.42
C LYS A 6 -26.60 1.52 1.65
N CYS A 7 -25.98 0.62 0.85
CA CYS A 7 -24.70 0.89 0.16
C CYS A 7 -24.80 0.84 -1.37
N VAL A 8 -26.00 0.69 -1.93
CA VAL A 8 -26.31 0.64 -3.37
C VAL A 8 -25.61 -0.47 -4.17
N LEU A 9 -24.87 -1.38 -3.56
CA LEU A 9 -24.27 -2.53 -4.25
C LEU A 9 -25.33 -3.36 -4.98
N PRO A 10 -25.11 -3.72 -6.24
CA PRO A 10 -26.09 -4.48 -7.04
C PRO A 10 -26.05 -5.97 -6.70
N GLU A 11 -27.14 -6.68 -7.04
CA GLU A 11 -27.25 -8.13 -6.87
C GLU A 11 -26.21 -8.94 -7.64
N THR A 12 -25.58 -8.32 -8.65
CA THR A 12 -24.47 -8.91 -9.39
C THR A 12 -23.14 -8.92 -8.65
N THR A 13 -23.07 -8.28 -7.44
CA THR A 13 -21.86 -8.30 -6.60
C THR A 13 -21.61 -9.71 -6.11
N PRO A 14 -20.39 -10.26 -6.23
CA PRO A 14 -20.07 -11.61 -5.79
C PRO A 14 -20.45 -11.84 -4.33
N ASN A 15 -21.12 -12.99 -4.04
CA ASN A 15 -21.51 -13.40 -2.70
C ASN A 15 -22.43 -12.42 -1.93
N ILE A 16 -23.12 -11.52 -2.63
CA ILE A 16 -24.06 -10.61 -2.00
C ILE A 16 -25.36 -11.33 -1.65
N MET A 17 -25.84 -11.10 -0.44
CA MET A 17 -27.14 -11.57 0.04
C MET A 17 -27.89 -10.38 0.63
N PHE A 18 -29.20 -10.31 0.38
CA PHE A 18 -30.06 -9.27 0.91
C PHE A 18 -30.99 -9.83 1.98
N GLY A 19 -31.13 -9.11 3.08
CA GLY A 19 -32.18 -9.37 4.05
C GLY A 19 -33.56 -8.93 3.57
N GLN A 20 -34.59 -9.19 4.37
CA GLN A 20 -35.97 -8.78 4.09
C GLN A 20 -36.12 -7.25 3.97
N ASP A 21 -35.29 -6.49 4.71
CA ASP A 21 -35.22 -5.03 4.69
C ASP A 21 -34.40 -4.47 3.49
N GLY A 22 -33.95 -5.33 2.57
CA GLY A 22 -33.16 -4.94 1.42
C GLY A 22 -31.69 -4.60 1.72
N VAL A 23 -31.24 -4.69 2.98
CA VAL A 23 -29.85 -4.44 3.36
C VAL A 23 -28.98 -5.67 3.11
N CYS A 24 -27.81 -5.48 2.48
CA CYS A 24 -26.92 -6.58 2.14
C CYS A 24 -26.08 -7.08 3.33
N ASN A 25 -25.58 -8.32 3.20
CA ASN A 25 -24.69 -8.95 4.17
C ASN A 25 -23.41 -8.13 4.43
N TYR A 26 -22.86 -7.46 3.43
CA TYR A 26 -21.69 -6.58 3.60
C TYR A 26 -21.99 -5.41 4.56
N CYS A 27 -23.16 -4.77 4.43
CA CYS A 27 -23.57 -3.71 5.35
C CYS A 27 -23.86 -4.23 6.75
N ARG A 28 -24.38 -5.45 6.88
CA ARG A 28 -24.68 -6.07 8.19
C ARG A 28 -23.42 -6.48 8.93
N SER A 29 -22.42 -6.98 8.20
CA SER A 29 -21.13 -7.38 8.79
C SER A 29 -20.18 -6.20 9.00
N TYR A 30 -20.44 -5.04 8.37
CA TYR A 30 -19.57 -3.86 8.49
C TYR A 30 -19.47 -3.39 9.95
N ARG A 31 -18.24 -3.21 10.40
CA ARG A 31 -17.93 -2.56 11.68
C ARG A 31 -17.06 -1.34 11.40
N LYS A 32 -17.50 -0.19 11.91
CA LYS A 32 -16.72 1.05 11.82
C LYS A 32 -15.39 0.86 12.58
N LEU A 33 -14.28 1.16 11.91
CA LEU A 33 -12.97 1.11 12.54
C LEU A 33 -12.90 2.17 13.65
N LYS A 34 -12.42 1.76 14.82
CA LYS A 34 -12.07 2.69 15.90
C LYS A 34 -10.58 3.00 15.77
N TYR A 35 -10.29 4.23 15.35
CA TYR A 35 -8.92 4.71 15.31
C TYR A 35 -8.44 5.02 16.72
N ARG A 36 -7.18 4.71 17.01
CA ARG A 36 -6.58 4.96 18.33
C ARG A 36 -6.24 6.43 18.57
N GLY A 37 -6.29 7.24 17.51
CA GLY A 37 -6.01 8.68 17.58
C GLY A 37 -4.53 9.03 17.42
N GLU A 38 -4.27 10.33 17.32
CA GLU A 38 -2.93 10.86 17.07
C GLU A 38 -2.00 10.69 18.30
N SER A 39 -2.54 10.80 19.50
CA SER A 39 -1.76 10.61 20.73
C SER A 39 -1.13 9.22 20.81
N GLU A 40 -1.86 8.19 20.45
CA GLU A 40 -1.31 6.82 20.40
C GLU A 40 -0.29 6.65 19.28
N LEU A 41 -0.50 7.30 18.12
CA LEU A 41 0.48 7.33 17.04
C LEU A 41 1.78 7.97 17.52
N LEU A 42 1.73 9.13 18.17
CA LEU A 42 2.91 9.84 18.69
C LEU A 42 3.66 8.96 19.69
N ARG A 43 2.95 8.35 20.65
CA ARG A 43 3.55 7.42 21.61
C ARG A 43 4.28 6.27 20.91
N LEU A 44 3.68 5.71 19.85
CA LEU A 44 4.28 4.65 19.06
C LEU A 44 5.54 5.14 18.33
N LEU A 45 5.48 6.29 17.66
CA LEU A 45 6.61 6.87 16.94
C LEU A 45 7.77 7.16 17.90
N ASP A 46 7.50 7.72 19.07
CA ASP A 46 8.51 8.01 20.08
C ASP A 46 9.20 6.73 20.57
N SER A 47 8.48 5.62 20.68
CA SER A 47 9.07 4.34 21.06
C SER A 47 10.10 3.79 20.05
N TYR A 48 10.04 4.26 18.80
CA TYR A 48 10.98 3.87 17.75
C TYR A 48 12.12 4.88 17.54
N ARG A 49 12.07 6.05 18.17
CA ARG A 49 13.19 7.00 18.13
C ARG A 49 14.37 6.44 18.89
N ARG A 50 15.51 6.29 18.25
CA ARG A 50 16.72 5.74 18.85
C ARG A 50 17.82 6.79 18.84
N ALA A 51 18.40 7.06 20.00
CA ALA A 51 19.61 7.87 20.10
C ALA A 51 20.74 7.19 19.30
N GLY A 52 21.43 7.97 18.45
CA GLY A 52 22.54 7.48 17.63
C GLY A 52 22.16 6.69 16.37
N SER A 53 20.88 6.34 16.17
CA SER A 53 20.44 5.71 14.92
C SER A 53 20.39 6.72 13.78
N LYS A 54 20.85 6.29 12.60
CA LYS A 54 20.75 7.11 11.37
C LYS A 54 19.29 7.29 10.94
N TYR A 55 18.46 6.25 11.10
CA TYR A 55 17.04 6.27 10.74
C TYR A 55 16.19 5.70 11.88
N ASP A 56 15.03 6.28 12.10
CA ASP A 56 14.01 5.78 13.03
C ASP A 56 13.06 4.81 12.34
N CYS A 57 12.80 5.02 11.06
CA CYS A 57 11.89 4.17 10.28
C CYS A 57 12.20 4.18 8.79
N ILE A 58 11.59 3.22 8.09
CA ILE A 58 11.57 3.13 6.63
C ILE A 58 10.18 3.50 6.12
N VAL A 59 10.13 4.31 5.08
CA VAL A 59 8.89 4.59 4.33
C VAL A 59 9.03 4.12 2.89
N THR A 60 8.14 3.24 2.47
CA THR A 60 8.06 2.84 1.07
C THR A 60 7.33 3.91 0.26
N ILE A 61 7.97 4.38 -0.83
CA ILE A 61 7.42 5.43 -1.68
C ILE A 61 7.19 4.92 -3.11
N SER A 62 5.99 5.17 -3.63
CA SER A 62 5.59 4.77 -4.99
C SER A 62 5.45 5.94 -5.96
N GLY A 63 5.59 7.18 -5.49
CA GLY A 63 5.36 8.41 -6.26
C GLY A 63 3.88 8.80 -6.39
N GLY A 64 2.99 8.01 -5.77
CA GLY A 64 1.59 8.35 -5.62
C GLY A 64 1.34 9.30 -4.43
N ARG A 65 0.19 9.96 -4.44
CA ARG A 65 -0.21 10.95 -3.43
C ARG A 65 -0.09 10.44 -2.00
N ASP A 66 -0.64 9.27 -1.71
CA ASP A 66 -0.75 8.77 -0.34
C ASP A 66 0.61 8.43 0.28
N SER A 67 1.49 7.76 -0.48
CA SER A 67 2.85 7.45 -0.02
C SER A 67 3.70 8.70 0.17
N THR A 68 3.55 9.69 -0.71
CA THR A 68 4.25 10.99 -0.61
C THR A 68 3.74 11.79 0.58
N TYR A 69 2.43 11.79 0.82
CA TYR A 69 1.84 12.46 2.00
C TYR A 69 2.29 11.81 3.31
N THR A 70 2.30 10.48 3.37
CA THR A 70 2.82 9.75 4.54
C THR A 70 4.28 10.13 4.83
N LEU A 71 5.12 10.18 3.79
CA LEU A 71 6.51 10.60 3.92
C LEU A 71 6.63 12.02 4.46
N LEU A 72 5.85 12.96 3.89
CA LEU A 72 5.81 14.35 4.33
C LEU A 72 5.43 14.48 5.81
N LYS A 73 4.36 13.80 6.24
CA LYS A 73 3.88 13.81 7.62
C LYS A 73 4.93 13.28 8.61
N LEU A 74 5.54 12.14 8.30
CA LEU A 74 6.54 11.54 9.19
C LEU A 74 7.77 12.43 9.35
N VAL A 75 8.22 13.07 8.26
CA VAL A 75 9.41 13.93 8.30
C VAL A 75 9.12 15.30 8.90
N ARG A 76 8.09 16.02 8.38
CA ARG A 76 7.84 17.41 8.77
C ARG A 76 7.06 17.54 10.07
N ASP A 77 5.97 16.77 10.21
CA ASP A 77 5.07 16.95 11.34
C ASP A 77 5.52 16.15 12.56
N TYR A 78 6.06 14.95 12.31
CA TYR A 78 6.50 14.08 13.41
C TYR A 78 8.01 14.04 13.60
N GLY A 79 8.82 14.73 12.78
CA GLY A 79 10.28 14.85 12.95
C GLY A 79 11.04 13.51 12.96
N MET A 80 10.54 12.49 12.23
CA MET A 80 11.19 11.19 12.14
C MET A 80 12.37 11.22 11.17
N LYS A 81 13.46 10.53 11.52
CA LYS A 81 14.56 10.24 10.61
C LYS A 81 14.17 9.08 9.70
N VAL A 82 13.82 9.40 8.45
CA VAL A 82 13.22 8.43 7.52
C VAL A 82 14.22 8.02 6.45
N LEU A 83 14.35 6.70 6.22
CA LEU A 83 14.92 6.16 4.99
C LEU A 83 13.78 5.90 3.99
N ALA A 84 13.79 6.61 2.87
CA ALA A 84 12.85 6.34 1.78
C ALA A 84 13.28 5.10 1.00
N VAL A 85 12.33 4.21 0.70
CA VAL A 85 12.60 2.98 -0.07
C VAL A 85 11.64 2.89 -1.24
N ASN A 86 12.16 2.80 -2.45
CA ASN A 86 11.35 2.61 -3.65
C ASN A 86 11.59 1.24 -4.29
N TYR A 87 10.51 0.54 -4.54
CA TYR A 87 10.52 -0.61 -5.44
C TYR A 87 10.31 -0.13 -6.87
N GLU A 88 11.33 -0.30 -7.71
CA GLU A 88 11.24 0.03 -9.14
C GLU A 88 10.39 -1.01 -9.88
N ASN A 89 9.09 -0.76 -9.90
CA ASN A 89 8.14 -1.54 -10.66
C ASN A 89 8.29 -1.25 -12.16
N PRO A 90 8.41 -2.26 -13.04
CA PRO A 90 8.59 -2.06 -14.49
C PRO A 90 7.41 -1.33 -15.16
N PHE A 91 6.24 -1.31 -14.53
CA PHE A 91 5.04 -0.64 -15.03
C PHE A 91 4.81 0.75 -14.43
N THR A 92 5.77 1.28 -13.67
CA THR A 92 5.63 2.59 -13.02
C THR A 92 5.71 3.71 -14.07
N ASP A 93 4.72 4.59 -14.03
CA ASP A 93 4.67 5.80 -14.86
C ASP A 93 5.89 6.70 -14.64
N PRO A 94 6.45 7.32 -15.71
CA PRO A 94 7.58 8.26 -15.57
C PRO A 94 7.30 9.41 -14.63
N GLN A 95 6.06 9.94 -14.59
CA GLN A 95 5.70 11.02 -13.67
C GLN A 95 5.80 10.56 -12.20
N ALA A 96 5.39 9.32 -11.90
CA ALA A 96 5.53 8.78 -10.55
C ALA A 96 7.01 8.68 -10.13
N LYS A 97 7.91 8.33 -11.05
CA LYS A 97 9.36 8.32 -10.78
C LYS A 97 9.88 9.73 -10.48
N ALA A 98 9.49 10.72 -11.29
CA ALA A 98 9.84 12.11 -11.06
C ALA A 98 9.31 12.63 -9.71
N ASN A 99 8.09 12.25 -9.34
CA ASN A 99 7.50 12.60 -8.05
C ASN A 99 8.31 12.04 -6.86
N ILE A 100 8.84 10.81 -6.99
CA ILE A 100 9.72 10.23 -5.96
C ILE A 100 10.98 11.08 -5.79
N ASP A 101 11.66 11.41 -6.91
CA ASP A 101 12.90 12.18 -6.88
C ASP A 101 12.67 13.57 -6.28
N ASN A 102 11.60 14.24 -6.69
CA ASN A 102 11.23 15.55 -6.18
C ASN A 102 10.91 15.53 -4.68
N ALA A 103 10.14 14.53 -4.21
CA ALA A 103 9.78 14.40 -2.81
C ALA A 103 11.02 14.14 -1.93
N VAL A 104 11.88 13.23 -2.33
CA VAL A 104 13.10 12.89 -1.60
C VAL A 104 14.06 14.08 -1.55
N LYS A 105 14.24 14.79 -2.68
CA LYS A 105 15.05 16.01 -2.75
C LYS A 105 14.48 17.13 -1.88
N ALA A 106 13.18 17.38 -1.95
CA ALA A 106 12.51 18.44 -1.18
C ALA A 106 12.56 18.21 0.34
N LEU A 107 12.62 16.95 0.78
CA LEU A 107 12.70 16.57 2.18
C LEU A 107 14.12 16.23 2.64
N ASN A 108 15.12 16.34 1.74
CA ASN A 108 16.54 16.02 1.99
C ASN A 108 16.72 14.62 2.62
N LEU A 109 16.17 13.58 1.96
CA LEU A 109 16.18 12.21 2.47
C LEU A 109 17.10 11.30 1.66
N ASP A 110 17.60 10.26 2.31
CA ASP A 110 18.23 9.13 1.63
C ASP A 110 17.18 8.24 0.97
N LEU A 111 17.50 7.74 -0.23
CA LEU A 111 16.64 6.88 -1.02
C LEU A 111 17.34 5.60 -1.43
N VAL A 112 16.77 4.47 -1.06
CA VAL A 112 17.17 3.16 -1.55
C VAL A 112 16.19 2.69 -2.61
N ARG A 113 16.70 2.36 -3.80
CA ARG A 113 15.91 1.73 -4.86
C ARG A 113 16.29 0.27 -5.05
N PHE A 114 15.30 -0.58 -5.28
CA PHE A 114 15.55 -1.98 -5.60
C PHE A 114 14.58 -2.51 -6.65
N LYS A 115 15.03 -3.55 -7.37
CA LYS A 115 14.25 -4.31 -8.36
C LYS A 115 14.17 -5.77 -7.97
N LEU A 116 13.11 -6.44 -8.37
CA LEU A 116 13.08 -7.91 -8.32
C LEU A 116 13.95 -8.47 -9.45
N LYS A 117 14.82 -9.42 -9.10
CA LYS A 117 15.74 -10.05 -10.06
C LYS A 117 14.98 -10.94 -11.06
N ASN A 118 15.64 -11.21 -12.21
CA ASN A 118 15.19 -12.17 -13.22
C ASN A 118 13.78 -11.90 -13.76
N ARG A 119 13.39 -10.63 -13.88
CA ARG A 119 12.07 -10.22 -14.36
C ARG A 119 10.93 -10.89 -13.61
N LEU A 120 11.12 -11.11 -12.30
CA LEU A 120 10.16 -11.85 -11.48
C LEU A 120 8.78 -11.17 -11.46
N HIS A 121 8.74 -9.83 -11.44
CA HIS A 121 7.46 -9.09 -11.43
C HIS A 121 6.66 -9.37 -12.70
N GLU A 122 7.28 -9.22 -13.86
CA GLU A 122 6.63 -9.44 -15.16
C GLU A 122 6.18 -10.90 -15.33
N ARG A 123 7.00 -11.84 -14.84
CA ARG A 123 6.64 -13.26 -14.86
C ARG A 123 5.42 -13.56 -14.00
N ILE A 124 5.38 -13.03 -12.77
CA ILE A 124 4.22 -13.18 -11.87
C ILE A 124 2.99 -12.55 -12.51
N PHE A 125 3.10 -11.32 -13.02
CA PHE A 125 1.98 -10.64 -13.67
C PHE A 125 1.46 -11.46 -14.85
N ARG A 126 2.33 -11.89 -15.75
CA ARG A 126 1.94 -12.71 -16.91
C ARG A 126 1.24 -13.99 -16.50
N ASN A 127 1.79 -14.74 -15.54
CA ASN A 127 1.20 -15.98 -15.08
C ASN A 127 -0.18 -15.78 -14.46
N ASN A 128 -0.33 -14.75 -13.63
CA ASN A 128 -1.61 -14.42 -13.00
C ASN A 128 -2.65 -13.95 -14.01
N ALA A 129 -2.25 -13.11 -14.98
CA ALA A 129 -3.13 -12.67 -16.06
C ALA A 129 -3.59 -13.86 -16.92
N THR A 130 -2.66 -14.74 -17.30
CA THR A 130 -2.98 -15.97 -18.05
C THR A 130 -3.96 -16.86 -17.30
N ALA A 131 -3.73 -17.06 -16.00
CA ALA A 131 -4.63 -17.85 -15.15
C ALA A 131 -6.02 -17.19 -15.05
N TRP A 132 -6.06 -15.87 -14.90
CA TRP A 132 -7.30 -15.13 -14.83
C TRP A 132 -8.11 -15.23 -16.14
N PHE A 133 -7.46 -15.11 -17.31
CA PHE A 133 -8.13 -15.24 -18.61
C PHE A 133 -8.73 -16.63 -18.85
N ARG A 134 -8.18 -17.68 -18.21
CA ARG A 134 -8.77 -19.02 -18.30
C ARG A 134 -10.11 -19.16 -17.55
N LYS A 135 -10.25 -18.43 -16.45
CA LYS A 135 -11.47 -18.39 -15.63
C LYS A 135 -11.68 -16.98 -15.05
N PRO A 136 -12.20 -16.04 -15.87
CA PRO A 136 -12.37 -14.67 -15.43
C PRO A 136 -13.32 -14.55 -14.25
N SER A 137 -12.91 -13.75 -13.24
CA SER A 137 -13.76 -13.43 -12.11
C SER A 137 -13.40 -12.02 -11.59
N PRO A 138 -14.38 -11.14 -11.37
CA PRO A 138 -14.14 -9.81 -10.81
C PRO A 138 -13.42 -9.85 -9.46
N GLY A 139 -13.73 -10.82 -8.61
CA GLY A 139 -13.10 -11.00 -7.30
C GLY A 139 -11.64 -11.40 -7.34
N LEU A 140 -11.13 -11.89 -8.49
CA LEU A 140 -9.74 -12.29 -8.67
C LEU A 140 -8.87 -11.23 -9.34
N VAL A 141 -9.44 -10.12 -9.81
CA VAL A 141 -8.67 -9.03 -10.44
C VAL A 141 -7.51 -8.54 -9.55
N PRO A 142 -7.67 -8.37 -8.23
CA PRO A 142 -6.56 -7.97 -7.36
C PRO A 142 -5.41 -8.99 -7.31
N MET A 143 -5.67 -10.25 -7.64
CA MET A 143 -4.63 -11.30 -7.67
C MET A 143 -3.66 -11.14 -8.84
N VAL A 144 -4.04 -10.42 -9.90
CA VAL A 144 -3.17 -10.16 -11.05
C VAL A 144 -1.93 -9.38 -10.63
N CYS A 145 -2.04 -8.47 -9.66
CA CYS A 145 -0.94 -7.64 -9.16
C CYS A 145 -0.39 -8.12 -7.80
N ILE A 146 -0.18 -9.43 -7.62
CA ILE A 146 0.30 -9.99 -6.34
C ILE A 146 1.81 -9.79 -6.11
N ALA A 147 2.57 -9.42 -7.14
CA ALA A 147 4.02 -9.24 -7.03
C ALA A 147 4.42 -8.30 -5.88
N CYS A 148 3.62 -7.27 -5.60
CA CYS A 148 3.84 -6.32 -4.50
C CYS A 148 3.88 -6.99 -3.11
N LYS A 149 3.19 -8.12 -2.91
CA LYS A 149 3.23 -8.84 -1.63
C LYS A 149 4.59 -9.47 -1.31
N ASN A 150 5.41 -9.72 -2.33
CA ASN A 150 6.76 -10.28 -2.16
C ASN A 150 7.79 -9.23 -1.74
N LEU A 151 7.45 -7.94 -1.75
CA LEU A 151 8.38 -6.85 -1.46
C LEU A 151 8.79 -6.81 0.01
N TRP A 152 7.94 -7.26 0.93
CA TRP A 152 8.19 -7.20 2.37
C TRP A 152 9.50 -7.86 2.78
N ARG A 153 9.88 -8.99 2.18
CA ARG A 153 11.18 -9.64 2.45
C ARG A 153 12.36 -8.75 2.11
N HIS A 154 12.26 -7.99 1.03
CA HIS A 154 13.32 -7.06 0.59
C HIS A 154 13.37 -5.84 1.48
N ILE A 155 12.21 -5.26 1.80
CA ILE A 155 12.08 -4.10 2.69
C ILE A 155 12.63 -4.42 4.08
N LEU A 156 12.26 -5.57 4.65
CA LEU A 156 12.78 -6.00 5.96
C LEU A 156 14.31 -6.23 5.95
N ARG A 157 14.88 -6.72 4.84
CA ARG A 157 16.34 -6.83 4.71
C ARG A 157 17.03 -5.47 4.66
N ILE A 158 16.42 -4.49 3.96
CA ILE A 158 16.92 -3.12 3.94
C ILE A 158 16.83 -2.52 5.35
N ALA A 159 15.71 -2.69 6.04
CA ALA A 159 15.51 -2.20 7.41
C ALA A 159 16.53 -2.77 8.42
N LYS A 160 16.90 -4.04 8.27
CA LYS A 160 17.88 -4.69 9.16
C LYS A 160 19.32 -4.26 8.91
N LYS A 161 19.62 -3.69 7.74
CA LYS A 161 20.97 -3.25 7.37
C LYS A 161 21.25 -1.79 7.71
N ASN A 162 20.20 -1.03 7.93
CA ASN A 162 20.25 0.42 8.18
C ASN A 162 19.62 0.79 9.51
#